data_7c7fb97e79135163d1b56f5f67cd3913
#
_entry.id   7c7fb97e79135163d1b56f5f67cd3913
#
_cell.length_a   1.000
_cell.length_b   1.000
_cell.length_c   1.000
_cell.angle_alpha   90.00
_cell.angle_beta   90.00
_cell.angle_gamma   90.00
#
_symmetry.space_group_name_H-M   'P 1'
#
loop_
_entity.id
_entity.type
_entity.pdbx_description
1 polymer ?
#
loop_
_entity_poly.entity_id
_entity_poly.type
_entity_poly.pdbx_seq_one_letter_code
_entity_poly.pdbx_strand_id
1 'polypeptide(L)'
;MTEHGPGAERRAAGTLESEVLGILRAAAGPLTPGEVRDRLSGAGQRELAYSTVVTTMSRLHAKGLLSRRQAGRGFCYAPVDEASLAAGRMSHALGSGSDRDAVLSRFVSGLSGRDAELLRRLLGGTPGGT
;
A
#
# COMPACT_ATOMS: atom_id res chain seq x y z
N MET A 1 -37.01 -6.39 7.86
CA MET A 1 -36.50 -6.52 7.90
C MET A 1 -35.40 -6.97 8.21
N THR A 2 -35.09 -7.54 8.23
CA THR A 2 -34.21 -8.14 8.66
C THR A 2 -33.09 -8.25 7.88
N GLU A 3 -32.88 -7.55 6.96
CA GLU A 3 -31.77 -7.56 6.26
C GLU A 3 -30.63 -7.14 7.01
N HIS A 4 -30.75 -6.68 8.15
CA HIS A 4 -29.63 -6.20 8.89
C HIS A 4 -28.97 -7.27 9.70
N GLY A 5 -29.17 -8.49 9.38
CA GLY A 5 -28.58 -9.54 10.14
C GLY A 5 -27.10 -9.72 9.84
N PRO A 6 -26.57 -10.88 10.18
CA PRO A 6 -25.15 -11.14 10.05
C PRO A 6 -24.61 -10.88 8.66
N GLY A 7 -25.39 -11.10 7.65
CA GLY A 7 -24.92 -10.83 6.33
C GLY A 7 -24.65 -9.38 6.09
N ALA A 8 -25.50 -8.52 6.64
CA ALA A 8 -25.29 -7.09 6.50
C ALA A 8 -24.03 -6.66 7.23
N GLU A 9 -23.76 -7.26 8.37
CA GLU A 9 -22.55 -6.92 9.10
C GLU A 9 -21.32 -7.31 8.32
N ARG A 10 -21.33 -8.45 7.69
CA ARG A 10 -20.18 -8.86 6.91
C ARG A 10 -19.99 -7.95 5.73
N ARG A 11 -21.08 -7.55 5.09
CA ARG A 11 -20.96 -6.61 4.01
C ARG A 11 -20.43 -5.29 4.51
N ALA A 12 -20.88 -4.88 5.68
CA ALA A 12 -20.40 -3.64 6.23
C ALA A 12 -18.90 -3.69 6.48
N ALA A 13 -18.37 -4.82 6.89
CA ALA A 13 -16.93 -4.93 7.11
C ALA A 13 -16.16 -4.79 5.80
N GLY A 14 -16.62 -5.46 4.75
CA GLY A 14 -15.98 -5.31 3.47
C GLY A 14 -16.12 -3.93 2.91
N THR A 15 -17.27 -3.31 3.14
CA THR A 15 -17.47 -1.95 2.71
C THR A 15 -16.53 -1.01 3.44
N LEU A 16 -16.31 -1.25 4.73
CA LEU A 16 -15.42 -0.41 5.50
C LEU A 16 -14.01 -0.49 4.97
N GLU A 17 -13.55 -1.67 4.63
CA GLU A 17 -12.23 -1.80 4.04
C GLU A 17 -12.12 -0.99 2.75
N SER A 18 -13.13 -1.07 1.91
CA SER A 18 -13.14 -0.31 0.68
C SER A 18 -13.15 1.17 0.93
N GLU A 19 -13.92 1.60 1.92
CA GLU A 19 -13.99 3.01 2.23
C GLU A 19 -12.67 3.54 2.77
N VAL A 20 -12.03 2.77 3.62
CA VAL A 20 -10.73 3.15 4.16
C VAL A 20 -9.71 3.27 3.04
N LEU A 21 -9.69 2.29 2.14
CA LEU A 21 -8.77 2.36 1.01
C LEU A 21 -9.04 3.56 0.14
N GLY A 22 -10.31 3.85 -0.10
CA GLY A 22 -10.67 5.02 -0.90
C GLY A 22 -10.20 6.31 -0.28
N ILE A 23 -10.36 6.43 1.03
CA ILE A 23 -9.90 7.62 1.73
C ILE A 23 -8.40 7.78 1.61
N LEU A 24 -7.67 6.68 1.81
CA LEU A 24 -6.21 6.74 1.75
C LEU A 24 -5.72 7.04 0.34
N ARG A 25 -6.39 6.52 -0.68
CA ARG A 25 -6.00 6.80 -2.04
C ARG A 25 -6.26 8.25 -2.43
N ALA A 26 -7.27 8.84 -1.85
CA ALA A 26 -7.58 10.23 -2.15
C ALA A 26 -6.77 11.21 -1.32
N ALA A 27 -6.08 10.73 -0.30
CA ALA A 27 -5.34 11.62 0.59
C ALA A 27 -4.04 12.05 -0.05
N ALA A 28 -3.57 13.21 0.36
CA ALA A 28 -2.32 13.73 -0.17
C ALA A 28 -1.11 13.01 0.41
N GLY A 29 -1.28 12.33 1.52
CA GLY A 29 -0.17 11.62 2.14
C GLY A 29 -0.68 10.60 3.14
N PRO A 30 0.21 9.96 3.89
CA PRO A 30 -0.23 8.96 4.84
C PRO A 30 -1.14 9.53 5.92
N LEU A 31 -2.01 8.70 6.43
CA LEU A 31 -2.96 9.12 7.45
C LEU A 31 -2.89 8.18 8.65
N THR A 32 -3.14 8.71 9.82
CA THR A 32 -3.27 7.91 11.02
C THR A 32 -4.69 7.34 11.08
N PRO A 33 -4.92 6.31 11.90
CA PRO A 33 -6.28 5.81 12.05
C PRO A 33 -7.26 6.86 12.55
N GLY A 34 -6.81 7.76 13.41
CA GLY A 34 -7.69 8.83 13.86
C GLY A 34 -8.11 9.74 12.74
N GLU A 35 -7.17 10.06 11.85
CA GLU A 35 -7.50 10.90 10.71
C GLU A 35 -8.45 10.19 9.76
N VAL A 36 -8.27 8.89 9.57
CA VAL A 36 -9.16 8.13 8.73
C VAL A 36 -10.56 8.11 9.34
N ARG A 37 -10.63 7.89 10.66
CA ARG A 37 -11.92 7.87 11.32
C ARG A 37 -12.65 9.21 11.15
N ASP A 38 -11.90 10.29 11.29
CA ASP A 38 -12.50 11.62 11.14
C ASP A 38 -13.07 11.79 9.74
N ARG A 39 -12.39 11.32 8.75
CA ARG A 39 -12.89 11.45 7.38
C ARG A 39 -14.07 10.55 7.11
N LEU A 40 -14.11 9.39 7.73
CA LEU A 40 -15.26 8.53 7.61
C LEU A 40 -16.49 9.18 8.21
N SER A 41 -16.32 9.77 9.39
CA SER A 41 -17.43 10.46 10.03
C SER A 41 -17.88 11.67 9.23
N GLY A 42 -16.92 12.42 8.73
CA GLY A 42 -17.23 13.61 7.97
C GLY A 42 -17.90 13.30 6.65
N ALA A 43 -17.76 12.08 6.16
CA ALA A 43 -18.39 11.71 4.91
C ALA A 43 -19.82 11.24 5.10
N GLY A 44 -20.37 11.42 6.27
CA GLY A 44 -21.75 11.00 6.51
C GLY A 44 -21.88 9.57 6.97
N GLN A 45 -20.79 8.93 7.26
CA GLN A 45 -20.84 7.58 7.75
C GLN A 45 -21.19 7.55 9.21
N ARG A 46 -21.69 6.41 9.67
CA ARG A 46 -21.91 6.26 11.08
C ARG A 46 -20.63 6.47 11.83
N GLU A 47 -20.77 6.94 13.03
CA GLU A 47 -19.61 7.08 13.87
C GLU A 47 -19.04 5.70 14.16
N LEU A 48 -17.75 5.56 14.02
CA LEU A 48 -17.10 4.28 14.22
C LEU A 48 -16.14 4.38 15.39
N ALA A 49 -16.00 3.27 16.09
CA ALA A 49 -15.03 3.22 17.17
C ALA A 49 -13.63 3.27 16.58
N TYR A 50 -12.76 3.93 17.30
CA TYR A 50 -11.37 4.03 16.87
C TYR A 50 -10.76 2.64 16.71
N SER A 51 -11.08 1.72 17.63
CA SER A 51 -10.51 0.38 17.55
C SER A 51 -10.96 -0.35 16.30
N THR A 52 -12.17 -0.08 15.84
CA THR A 52 -12.65 -0.71 14.61
C THR A 52 -11.84 -0.23 13.41
N VAL A 53 -11.53 1.05 13.38
CA VAL A 53 -10.73 1.59 12.28
C VAL A 53 -9.32 1.03 12.34
N VAL A 54 -8.74 0.98 13.54
CA VAL A 54 -7.40 0.43 13.69
C VAL A 54 -7.35 -1.01 13.24
N THR A 55 -8.34 -1.81 13.63
CA THR A 55 -8.38 -3.21 13.23
C THR A 55 -8.48 -3.34 11.71
N THR A 56 -9.32 -2.52 11.10
CA THR A 56 -9.48 -2.56 9.65
C THR A 56 -8.18 -2.21 8.95
N MET A 57 -7.52 -1.18 9.42
CA MET A 57 -6.27 -0.77 8.78
C MET A 57 -5.16 -1.80 9.01
N SER A 58 -5.14 -2.42 10.18
CA SER A 58 -4.17 -3.48 10.42
C SER A 58 -4.41 -4.67 9.50
N ARG A 59 -5.67 -5.01 9.26
CA ARG A 59 -5.97 -6.08 8.34
C ARG A 59 -5.54 -5.75 6.93
N LEU A 60 -5.79 -4.53 6.49
CA LEU A 60 -5.37 -4.12 5.15
C LEU A 60 -3.85 -4.14 5.03
N HIS A 61 -3.17 -3.76 6.10
CA HIS A 61 -1.72 -3.83 6.09
C HIS A 61 -1.25 -5.28 6.01
N ALA A 62 -1.89 -6.17 6.77
CA ALA A 62 -1.52 -7.58 6.75
C ALA A 62 -1.76 -8.21 5.38
N LYS A 63 -2.77 -7.70 4.66
CA LYS A 63 -3.04 -8.19 3.31
C LYS A 63 -2.09 -7.61 2.28
N GLY A 64 -1.21 -6.72 2.68
CA GLY A 64 -0.26 -6.11 1.75
C GLY A 64 -0.82 -4.94 0.97
N LEU A 65 -1.98 -4.45 1.34
CA LEU A 65 -2.62 -3.35 0.63
C LEU A 65 -2.23 -1.99 1.16
N LEU A 66 -1.69 -1.94 2.37
CA LEU A 66 -1.23 -0.70 2.96
C LEU A 66 0.21 -0.85 3.40
N SER A 67 0.97 0.22 3.30
CA SER A 67 2.25 0.34 3.96
C SER A 67 2.03 1.20 5.19
N ARG A 68 2.93 1.12 6.15
CA ARG A 68 2.81 1.93 7.34
C ARG A 68 4.19 2.29 7.83
N ARG A 69 4.25 3.41 8.55
CA ARG A 69 5.49 3.77 9.19
C ARG A 69 5.15 4.46 10.50
N GLN A 70 6.08 4.41 11.41
CA GLN A 70 5.85 4.94 12.72
C GLN A 70 5.72 6.46 12.68
N ALA A 71 4.75 6.95 13.41
CA ALA A 71 4.50 8.39 13.50
C ALA A 71 4.11 8.65 14.94
N GLY A 72 5.02 9.23 15.70
CA GLY A 72 4.78 9.42 17.12
C GLY A 72 4.63 8.08 17.82
N ARG A 73 3.53 7.90 18.50
CA ARG A 73 3.30 6.68 19.23
C ARG A 73 2.53 5.64 18.44
N GLY A 74 2.14 5.95 17.26
CA GLY A 74 1.37 5.03 16.45
C GLY A 74 1.94 4.94 15.07
N PHE A 75 1.07 4.67 14.11
CA PHE A 75 1.48 4.51 12.73
C PHE A 75 0.64 5.37 11.84
N CYS A 76 1.21 5.79 10.72
CA CYS A 76 0.42 6.33 9.64
C CYS A 76 0.52 5.38 8.46
N TYR A 77 -0.54 5.33 7.68
CA TYR A 77 -0.72 4.33 6.64
C TYR A 77 -0.92 5.01 5.28
N ALA A 78 -0.45 4.34 4.25
CA ALA A 78 -0.66 4.79 2.88
C ALA A 78 -0.94 3.57 2.02
N PRO A 79 -1.67 3.76 0.92
CA PRO A 79 -1.95 2.61 0.05
C PRO A 79 -0.69 2.20 -0.70
N VAL A 80 -0.56 0.91 -0.92
CA VAL A 80 0.52 0.38 -1.73
C VAL A 80 -0.02 0.29 -3.13
N ASP A 81 0.61 0.97 -4.08
CA ASP A 81 0.11 0.96 -5.44
C ASP A 81 0.63 -0.28 -6.15
N GLU A 82 0.11 -0.48 -7.34
CA GLU A 82 0.45 -1.65 -8.12
C GLU A 82 1.93 -1.72 -8.45
N ALA A 83 2.50 -0.59 -8.73
CA ALA A 83 3.92 -0.55 -9.06
C ALA A 83 4.77 -0.98 -7.86
N SER A 84 4.40 -0.53 -6.66
CA SER A 84 5.12 -0.92 -5.46
C SER A 84 4.95 -2.41 -5.16
N LEU A 85 3.76 -2.93 -5.40
CA LEU A 85 3.53 -4.35 -5.20
C LEU A 85 4.38 -5.17 -6.15
N ALA A 86 4.43 -4.76 -7.40
CA ALA A 86 5.25 -5.46 -8.38
C ALA A 86 6.72 -5.38 -8.03
N ALA A 87 7.17 -4.21 -7.61
CA ALA A 87 8.57 -4.06 -7.22
C ALA A 87 8.90 -4.94 -6.03
N GLY A 88 7.96 -5.07 -5.10
CA GLY A 88 8.17 -5.96 -3.96
C GLY A 88 8.31 -7.41 -4.37
N ARG A 89 7.51 -7.83 -5.35
CA ARG A 89 7.63 -9.19 -5.87
C ARG A 89 8.98 -9.40 -6.54
N MET A 90 9.44 -8.40 -7.26
CA MET A 90 10.75 -8.49 -7.90
C MET A 90 11.86 -8.61 -6.87
N SER A 91 11.79 -7.80 -5.82
CA SER A 91 12.78 -7.87 -4.75
C SER A 91 12.79 -9.24 -4.09
N HIS A 92 11.60 -9.77 -3.85
CA HIS A 92 11.50 -11.07 -3.22
C HIS A 92 12.09 -12.16 -4.12
N ALA A 93 11.78 -12.09 -5.40
CA ALA A 93 12.28 -13.08 -6.34
C ALA A 93 13.79 -13.01 -6.46
N LEU A 94 14.36 -11.84 -6.23
CA LEU A 94 15.80 -11.70 -6.31
C LEU A 94 16.52 -12.53 -5.25
N GLY A 95 15.90 -12.64 -4.08
CA GLY A 95 16.53 -13.43 -3.04
C GLY A 95 17.68 -12.71 -2.39
N SER A 96 18.37 -13.41 -1.54
CA SER A 96 19.49 -12.83 -0.84
C SER A 96 20.69 -13.73 -0.83
N GLY A 97 20.73 -14.74 -1.65
CA GLY A 97 21.83 -15.68 -1.63
C GLY A 97 22.96 -15.26 -2.53
N SER A 98 23.89 -16.19 -2.72
CA SER A 98 25.03 -15.92 -3.56
C SER A 98 24.67 -15.80 -5.02
N ASP A 99 23.47 -16.24 -5.39
CA ASP A 99 23.05 -16.13 -6.77
C ASP A 99 22.50 -14.77 -7.12
N ARG A 100 22.44 -13.87 -6.16
CA ARG A 100 21.84 -12.57 -6.38
C ARG A 100 22.48 -11.83 -7.55
N ASP A 101 23.81 -11.87 -7.62
CA ASP A 101 24.51 -11.20 -8.70
C ASP A 101 24.14 -11.79 -10.06
N ALA A 102 24.04 -13.11 -10.12
CA ALA A 102 23.67 -13.75 -11.36
C ALA A 102 22.25 -13.42 -11.77
N VAL A 103 21.35 -13.38 -10.81
CA VAL A 103 19.97 -13.04 -11.10
C VAL A 103 19.87 -11.62 -11.64
N LEU A 104 20.54 -10.68 -10.98
CA LEU A 104 20.52 -9.31 -11.44
C LEU A 104 21.13 -9.18 -12.83
N SER A 105 22.24 -9.88 -13.04
CA SER A 105 22.91 -9.82 -14.31
C SER A 105 22.01 -10.32 -15.44
N ARG A 106 21.35 -11.42 -15.21
CA ARG A 106 20.47 -11.98 -16.23
C ARG A 106 19.24 -11.10 -16.46
N PHE A 107 18.73 -10.51 -15.37
CA PHE A 107 17.61 -9.63 -15.51
C PHE A 107 17.98 -8.43 -16.38
N VAL A 108 19.13 -7.84 -16.11
CA VAL A 108 19.58 -6.67 -16.87
C VAL A 108 19.81 -7.03 -18.33
N SER A 109 20.37 -8.21 -18.57
CA SER A 109 20.63 -8.64 -19.95
C SER A 109 19.36 -8.81 -20.74
N GLY A 110 18.25 -9.11 -20.07
CA GLY A 110 16.99 -9.29 -20.78
C GLY A 110 16.18 -8.03 -20.94
N LEU A 111 16.67 -6.91 -20.48
CA LEU A 111 15.88 -5.68 -20.57
C LEU A 111 15.82 -5.17 -22.00
N SER A 112 14.69 -4.56 -22.34
CA SER A 112 14.61 -3.85 -23.59
C SER A 112 15.50 -2.62 -23.52
N GLY A 113 15.87 -2.09 -24.65
CA GLY A 113 16.66 -0.88 -24.66
C GLY A 113 16.00 0.26 -23.93
N ARG A 114 14.69 0.33 -24.06
CA ARG A 114 13.93 1.38 -23.41
C ARG A 114 14.00 1.25 -21.88
N ASP A 115 13.83 0.03 -21.38
CA ASP A 115 13.89 -0.18 -19.95
C ASP A 115 15.29 0.01 -19.42
N ALA A 116 16.29 -0.41 -20.17
CA ALA A 116 17.68 -0.21 -19.77
C ALA A 116 18.00 1.27 -19.64
N GLU A 117 17.49 2.06 -20.58
CA GLU A 117 17.72 3.48 -20.55
C GLU A 117 17.06 4.11 -19.32
N LEU A 118 15.84 3.71 -19.03
CA LEU A 118 15.14 4.22 -17.87
C LEU A 118 15.87 3.84 -16.60
N LEU A 119 16.34 2.61 -16.50
CA LEU A 119 17.05 2.17 -15.32
C LEU A 119 18.34 2.97 -15.12
N ARG A 120 19.05 3.27 -16.20
CA ARG A 120 20.25 4.09 -16.08
C ARG A 120 19.93 5.43 -15.45
N ARG A 121 18.86 6.05 -15.90
CA ARG A 121 18.46 7.34 -15.36
C ARG A 121 18.08 7.24 -13.89
N LEU A 122 17.32 6.19 -13.54
CA LEU A 122 16.86 6.04 -12.16
C LEU A 122 18.01 5.78 -11.21
N LEU A 123 19.03 5.11 -11.69
CA LEU A 123 20.17 4.79 -10.84
C LEU A 123 21.15 5.93 -10.73
N GLY A 124 20.76 7.09 -11.22
CA GLY A 124 21.62 8.25 -11.07
C GLY A 124 22.60 8.44 -12.19
N GLY A 125 22.49 7.65 -13.21
CA GLY A 125 23.36 7.83 -14.34
C GLY A 125 22.80 8.84 -15.26
N THR A 126 22.48 10.00 -14.79
CA THR A 126 21.93 10.96 -15.65
C THR A 126 22.97 11.43 -16.56
N PRO A 127 22.64 11.51 -17.75
CA PRO A 127 23.58 11.97 -18.69
C PRO A 127 24.03 13.30 -18.35
N GLY A 128 23.27 14.04 -18.09
CA GLY A 128 23.75 15.24 -17.82
C GLY A 128 24.58 15.22 -16.71
N GLY A 129 24.25 14.39 -15.98
CA GLY A 129 24.92 14.37 -14.86
C GLY A 129 26.23 14.28 -15.13
N THR A 130 26.30 14.30 -15.80
CA THR A 130 27.26 14.27 -15.99
C THR A 130 27.59 14.78 -15.74
#